data_30b5bb7ef959bfbc8803ff4704baa99d
#
_entry.id   30b5bb7ef959bfbc8803ff4704baa99d
#
_cell.length_a   1.000
_cell.length_b   1.000
_cell.length_c   1.000
_cell.angle_alpha   90.00
_cell.angle_beta   90.00
_cell.angle_gamma   90.00
#
_symmetry.space_group_name_H-M   'P 1'
#
loop_
_entity.id
_entity.type
_entity.pdbx_description
1 polymer ?
#
loop_
_entity_poly.entity_id
_entity_poly.type
_entity_poly.pdbx_seq_one_letter_code
_entity_poly.pdbx_strand_id
1 'polypeptide(L)'
;MTGSPTKAYVFPVLGRQADIVTLKKLITLGGCIVICPDDPVDSFDRCVQEADVVVILICPETIDDELIGPAVDMANKLGKRIVGVWAADAEPNKLPPSLHRHGDANVRLDATELASSVCQGTSIWVTPEGTPRPKPKTPRHKG
;
A
#
# COMPACT_ATOMS: atom_id res chain seq x y z
N MET A 1 23.96 7.03 -9.97
CA MET A 1 23.65 6.09 -9.99
C MET A 1 22.44 5.93 -10.31
N THR A 2 22.08 5.39 -10.76
CA THR A 2 20.92 5.32 -11.16
C THR A 2 20.32 4.07 -10.99
N GLY A 3 19.74 3.78 -10.03
CA GLY A 3 19.03 2.56 -9.83
C GLY A 3 17.81 2.51 -10.69
N SER A 4 17.22 1.35 -10.78
CA SER A 4 15.95 1.17 -11.46
C SER A 4 14.86 1.86 -10.68
N PRO A 5 13.81 2.35 -11.32
CA PRO A 5 12.67 2.90 -10.61
C PRO A 5 12.04 1.86 -9.70
N THR A 6 11.44 2.32 -8.62
CA THR A 6 10.73 1.45 -7.69
C THR A 6 9.54 0.82 -8.41
N LYS A 7 9.37 -0.48 -8.25
CA LYS A 7 8.25 -1.21 -8.82
C LYS A 7 7.15 -1.34 -7.78
N ALA A 8 6.00 -0.78 -8.07
CA ALA A 8 4.87 -0.78 -7.15
C ALA A 8 3.75 -1.68 -7.67
N TYR A 9 3.26 -2.55 -6.82
CA TYR A 9 2.09 -3.35 -7.12
C TYR A 9 0.92 -2.81 -6.30
N VAL A 10 -0.10 -2.31 -6.98
CA VAL A 10 -1.32 -1.83 -6.32
C VAL A 10 -2.31 -2.98 -6.32
N PHE A 11 -2.65 -3.47 -5.14
CA PHE A 11 -3.55 -4.62 -5.02
C PHE A 11 -4.95 -4.20 -5.49
N PRO A 12 -5.55 -4.93 -6.44
CA PRO A 12 -6.87 -4.53 -6.97
C PRO A 12 -7.97 -4.78 -5.95
N VAL A 13 -8.95 -3.88 -5.91
CA VAL A 13 -10.10 -4.01 -5.04
C VAL A 13 -11.35 -3.84 -5.90
N LEU A 14 -12.19 -4.85 -5.93
CA LEU A 14 -13.42 -4.79 -6.71
C LEU A 14 -14.34 -3.70 -6.16
N GLY A 15 -14.95 -2.95 -7.06
CA GLY A 15 -15.83 -1.87 -6.67
C GLY A 15 -15.12 -0.55 -6.38
N ARG A 16 -13.79 -0.54 -6.51
CA ARG A 16 -13.00 0.66 -6.23
C ARG A 16 -12.15 1.10 -7.42
N GLN A 17 -12.64 0.85 -8.62
CA GLN A 17 -11.87 1.12 -9.83
C GLN A 17 -11.41 2.58 -9.93
N ALA A 18 -12.29 3.52 -9.59
CA ALA A 18 -11.94 4.94 -9.67
C ALA A 18 -10.80 5.29 -8.72
N ASP A 19 -10.85 4.78 -7.49
CA ASP A 19 -9.79 5.02 -6.51
C ASP A 19 -8.49 4.37 -6.93
N ILE A 20 -8.56 3.15 -7.45
CA ILE A 20 -7.38 2.42 -7.90
C ILE A 20 -6.73 3.14 -9.09
N VAL A 21 -7.51 3.63 -10.04
CA VAL A 21 -6.98 4.37 -11.18
C VAL A 21 -6.27 5.65 -10.70
N THR A 22 -6.88 6.37 -9.78
CA THR A 22 -6.28 7.58 -9.23
C THR A 22 -4.98 7.25 -8.51
N LEU A 23 -5.00 6.19 -7.71
CA LEU A 23 -3.83 5.75 -6.95
C LEU A 23 -2.67 5.41 -7.89
N LYS A 24 -2.93 4.61 -8.92
CA LYS A 24 -1.89 4.24 -9.88
C LYS A 24 -1.33 5.45 -10.61
N LYS A 25 -2.19 6.40 -10.97
CA LYS A 25 -1.76 7.61 -11.65
C LYS A 25 -0.82 8.44 -10.75
N LEU A 26 -1.18 8.62 -9.48
CA LEU A 26 -0.37 9.40 -8.57
C LEU A 26 0.97 8.73 -8.29
N ILE A 27 1.00 7.40 -8.17
CA ILE A 27 2.23 6.65 -7.98
C ILE A 27 3.14 6.81 -9.20
N THR A 28 2.58 6.72 -10.39
CA THR A 28 3.36 6.90 -11.61
C THR A 28 3.94 8.31 -11.70
N LEU A 29 3.14 9.31 -11.33
CA LEU A 29 3.63 10.69 -11.32
C LEU A 29 4.74 10.89 -10.30
N GLY A 30 4.76 10.09 -9.24
CA GLY A 30 5.80 10.14 -8.23
C GLY A 30 7.11 9.50 -8.63
N GLY A 31 7.19 8.87 -9.79
CA GLY A 31 8.43 8.30 -10.31
C GLY A 31 8.53 6.78 -10.22
N CYS A 32 7.48 6.10 -9.75
CA CYS A 32 7.48 4.63 -9.70
C CYS A 32 6.96 4.04 -11.00
N ILE A 33 7.17 2.76 -11.15
CA ILE A 33 6.55 1.96 -12.20
C ILE A 33 5.48 1.11 -11.55
N VAL A 34 4.24 1.19 -12.02
CA VAL A 34 3.16 0.32 -11.55
C VAL A 34 3.21 -0.95 -12.38
N ILE A 35 3.40 -2.09 -11.70
CA ILE A 35 3.46 -3.38 -12.38
C ILE A 35 2.13 -4.11 -12.25
N CYS A 36 1.89 -5.08 -13.10
CA CYS A 36 0.70 -5.92 -13.09
C CYS A 36 -0.61 -5.09 -13.06
N PRO A 37 -0.76 -4.14 -13.98
CA PRO A 37 -1.90 -3.21 -13.88
C PRO A 37 -3.26 -3.87 -14.06
N ASP A 38 -3.32 -5.00 -14.78
CA ASP A 38 -4.59 -5.64 -15.10
C ASP A 38 -4.74 -7.04 -14.52
N ASP A 39 -3.89 -7.41 -13.59
CA ASP A 39 -3.93 -8.76 -13.07
C ASP A 39 -5.15 -8.99 -12.19
N PRO A 40 -5.78 -10.15 -12.28
CA PRO A 40 -6.86 -10.49 -11.35
C PRO A 40 -6.34 -10.66 -9.93
N VAL A 41 -7.25 -10.56 -8.98
CA VAL A 41 -6.92 -10.65 -7.56
C VAL A 41 -6.24 -11.98 -7.21
N ASP A 42 -6.65 -13.06 -7.86
CA ASP A 42 -6.12 -14.37 -7.52
C ASP A 42 -4.75 -14.67 -8.12
N SER A 43 -4.18 -13.71 -8.86
CA SER A 43 -2.84 -13.89 -9.47
C SER A 43 -1.79 -13.01 -8.81
N PHE A 44 -1.99 -12.62 -7.58
CA PHE A 44 -1.12 -11.62 -6.96
C PHE A 44 0.28 -12.14 -6.63
N ASP A 45 0.49 -13.44 -6.49
CA ASP A 45 1.78 -13.96 -6.03
C ASP A 45 2.94 -13.48 -6.87
N ARG A 46 2.82 -13.59 -8.19
CA ARG A 46 3.91 -13.15 -9.06
C ARG A 46 4.13 -11.66 -8.96
N CYS A 47 3.04 -10.91 -8.85
CA CYS A 47 3.13 -9.46 -8.77
C CYS A 47 3.81 -9.02 -7.46
N VAL A 48 3.49 -9.69 -6.36
CA VAL A 48 4.15 -9.40 -5.09
C VAL A 48 5.63 -9.75 -5.18
N GLN A 49 5.97 -10.87 -5.80
CA GLN A 49 7.38 -11.26 -5.94
C GLN A 49 8.18 -10.25 -6.75
N GLU A 50 7.60 -9.68 -7.78
CA GLU A 50 8.29 -8.73 -8.64
C GLU A 50 8.31 -7.31 -8.10
N ALA A 51 7.43 -6.99 -7.16
CA ALA A 51 7.30 -5.64 -6.65
C ALA A 51 8.41 -5.31 -5.65
N ASP A 52 8.73 -4.05 -5.54
CA ASP A 52 9.56 -3.54 -4.44
C ASP A 52 8.65 -3.07 -3.31
N VAL A 53 7.45 -2.63 -3.63
CA VAL A 53 6.48 -2.16 -2.64
C VAL A 53 5.09 -2.63 -3.04
N VAL A 54 4.32 -3.06 -2.06
CA VAL A 54 2.92 -3.45 -2.26
C VAL A 54 2.04 -2.37 -1.65
N VAL A 55 1.10 -1.87 -2.41
CA VAL A 55 0.23 -0.76 -2.02
C VAL A 55 -1.18 -1.27 -1.83
N ILE A 56 -1.75 -1.01 -0.66
CA ILE A 56 -3.08 -1.49 -0.29
C ILE A 56 -4.00 -0.31 -0.03
N LEU A 57 -5.13 -0.26 -0.71
CA LEU A 57 -6.13 0.77 -0.46
C LEU A 57 -6.90 0.42 0.81
N ILE A 58 -6.99 1.34 1.75
CA ILE A 58 -7.72 1.15 2.99
C ILE A 58 -9.12 1.70 2.80
N CYS A 59 -10.10 0.82 2.77
CA CYS A 59 -11.50 1.16 2.52
C CYS A 59 -12.37 0.12 3.20
N PRO A 60 -13.68 0.32 3.27
CA PRO A 60 -14.55 -0.66 3.94
C PRO A 60 -14.38 -2.08 3.42
N GLU A 61 -14.08 -2.25 2.13
CA GLU A 61 -13.91 -3.57 1.53
C GLU A 61 -12.65 -4.29 1.99
N THR A 62 -11.66 -3.58 2.53
CA THR A 62 -10.40 -4.20 2.93
C THR A 62 -10.17 -4.23 4.44
N ILE A 63 -11.15 -3.77 5.22
CA ILE A 63 -10.98 -3.61 6.67
C ILE A 63 -10.76 -4.95 7.40
N ASP A 64 -11.40 -6.03 6.95
CA ASP A 64 -11.39 -7.27 7.70
C ASP A 64 -10.32 -8.27 7.27
N ASP A 65 -9.40 -7.87 6.41
CA ASP A 65 -8.29 -8.71 5.95
C ASP A 65 -8.66 -9.89 5.06
N GLU A 66 -9.91 -10.21 4.87
CA GLU A 66 -10.25 -11.37 4.05
C GLU A 66 -9.67 -11.25 2.65
N LEU A 67 -9.73 -10.05 2.13
CA LEU A 67 -9.28 -9.80 0.78
C LEU A 67 -7.77 -9.59 0.69
N ILE A 68 -7.20 -8.84 1.61
CA ILE A 68 -5.82 -8.40 1.49
C ILE A 68 -4.83 -9.16 2.35
N GLY A 69 -5.31 -9.88 3.37
CA GLY A 69 -4.44 -10.57 4.30
C GLY A 69 -3.40 -11.46 3.63
N PRO A 70 -3.80 -12.34 2.69
CA PRO A 70 -2.81 -13.21 2.05
C PRO A 70 -1.72 -12.45 1.30
N ALA A 71 -2.08 -11.36 0.62
CA ALA A 71 -1.10 -10.56 -0.12
C ALA A 71 -0.14 -9.85 0.83
N VAL A 72 -0.66 -9.29 1.92
CA VAL A 72 0.17 -8.62 2.92
C VAL A 72 1.11 -9.62 3.59
N ASP A 73 0.61 -10.81 3.92
CA ASP A 73 1.44 -11.85 4.54
C ASP A 73 2.56 -12.28 3.61
N MET A 74 2.27 -12.45 2.33
CA MET A 74 3.31 -12.82 1.37
C MET A 74 4.34 -11.70 1.23
N ALA A 75 3.90 -10.45 1.12
CA ALA A 75 4.81 -9.32 1.01
C ALA A 75 5.72 -9.25 2.23
N ASN A 76 5.17 -9.46 3.42
CA ASN A 76 5.96 -9.46 4.64
C ASN A 76 6.99 -10.58 4.65
N LYS A 77 6.63 -11.78 4.23
CA LYS A 77 7.55 -12.91 4.17
C LYS A 77 8.69 -12.66 3.19
N LEU A 78 8.40 -11.97 2.11
CA LEU A 78 9.40 -11.67 1.07
C LEU A 78 10.19 -10.41 1.37
N GLY A 79 9.93 -9.76 2.48
CA GLY A 79 10.63 -8.54 2.85
C GLY A 79 10.27 -7.32 2.00
N LYS A 80 9.11 -7.35 1.37
CA LYS A 80 8.65 -6.22 0.57
C LYS A 80 8.10 -5.12 1.46
N ARG A 81 8.22 -3.88 0.98
CA ARG A 81 7.65 -2.75 1.67
C ARG A 81 6.13 -2.75 1.46
N ILE A 82 5.38 -2.37 2.48
CA ILE A 82 3.91 -2.38 2.43
C ILE A 82 3.40 -1.01 2.83
N VAL A 83 2.64 -0.37 1.94
CA VAL A 83 2.10 0.97 2.19
C VAL A 83 0.58 0.91 2.10
N GLY A 84 -0.08 1.38 3.16
CA GLY A 84 -1.53 1.53 3.18
C GLY A 84 -1.91 2.93 2.73
N VAL A 85 -2.95 3.05 1.93
CA VAL A 85 -3.41 4.33 1.41
C VAL A 85 -4.88 4.51 1.77
N TRP A 86 -5.19 5.58 2.50
CA TRP A 86 -6.56 5.84 2.94
C TRP A 86 -7.43 6.27 1.76
N ALA A 87 -8.51 5.54 1.53
CA ALA A 87 -9.56 6.00 0.60
C ALA A 87 -10.31 7.17 1.22
N ALA A 88 -11.03 7.93 0.41
CA ALA A 88 -11.74 9.10 0.90
C ALA A 88 -12.79 8.77 1.96
N ASP A 89 -13.37 7.57 1.89
CA ASP A 89 -14.40 7.15 2.85
C ASP A 89 -13.85 6.23 3.94
N ALA A 90 -12.54 6.16 4.09
CA ALA A 90 -11.93 5.35 5.13
C ALA A 90 -12.21 5.94 6.51
N GLU A 91 -12.46 5.06 7.48
CA GLU A 91 -12.69 5.49 8.85
C GLU A 91 -11.36 5.64 9.59
N PRO A 92 -11.16 6.74 10.33
CA PRO A 92 -9.86 7.05 10.90
C PRO A 92 -9.28 5.98 11.83
N ASN A 93 -10.14 5.25 12.53
CA ASN A 93 -9.68 4.28 13.51
C ASN A 93 -9.73 2.85 13.00
N LYS A 94 -10.00 2.66 11.73
CA LYS A 94 -10.14 1.31 11.18
C LYS A 94 -9.04 1.01 10.19
N LEU A 95 -8.13 0.18 10.63
CA LEU A 95 -7.01 -0.27 9.83
C LEU A 95 -7.08 -1.79 9.77
N PRO A 96 -6.94 -2.39 8.59
CA PRO A 96 -6.91 -3.85 8.50
C PRO A 96 -5.84 -4.43 9.41
N PRO A 97 -6.13 -5.54 10.11
CA PRO A 97 -5.15 -6.11 11.05
C PRO A 97 -3.79 -6.41 10.43
N SER A 98 -3.74 -6.89 9.20
CA SER A 98 -2.47 -7.18 8.56
C SER A 98 -1.65 -5.91 8.33
N LEU A 99 -2.30 -4.81 7.97
CA LEU A 99 -1.60 -3.53 7.82
C LEU A 99 -1.15 -2.97 9.16
N HIS A 100 -1.92 -3.21 10.21
CA HIS A 100 -1.52 -2.80 11.55
C HIS A 100 -0.26 -3.54 11.97
N ARG A 101 -0.15 -4.82 11.63
CA ARG A 101 1.01 -5.62 12.00
C ARG A 101 2.21 -5.39 11.10
N HIS A 102 2.00 -5.26 9.79
CA HIS A 102 3.08 -5.32 8.81
C HIS A 102 3.25 -4.08 7.95
N GLY A 103 2.37 -3.09 8.07
CA GLY A 103 2.46 -1.89 7.24
C GLY A 103 3.69 -1.07 7.57
N ASP A 104 4.31 -0.52 6.56
CA ASP A 104 5.50 0.35 6.70
C ASP A 104 5.15 1.83 6.65
N ALA A 105 3.99 2.17 6.10
CA ALA A 105 3.51 3.55 6.05
C ALA A 105 2.02 3.56 5.80
N ASN A 106 1.34 4.60 6.23
CA ASN A 106 -0.06 4.85 5.91
C ASN A 106 -0.19 6.30 5.47
N VAL A 107 -0.67 6.50 4.25
CA VAL A 107 -0.74 7.84 3.67
C VAL A 107 -2.10 8.05 3.01
N ARG A 108 -2.36 9.29 2.61
CA ARG A 108 -3.58 9.63 1.90
C ARG A 108 -3.38 9.46 0.39
N LEU A 109 -4.47 9.60 -0.36
CA LEU A 109 -4.40 9.70 -1.82
C LEU A 109 -3.91 11.11 -2.17
N ASP A 110 -2.63 11.34 -1.91
CA ASP A 110 -1.99 12.63 -2.08
C ASP A 110 -0.67 12.44 -2.83
N ALA A 111 -0.45 13.22 -3.86
CA ALA A 111 0.71 13.04 -4.74
C ALA A 111 2.03 13.09 -3.97
N THR A 112 2.19 14.06 -3.06
CA THR A 112 3.43 14.23 -2.31
C THR A 112 3.65 13.05 -1.35
N GLU A 113 2.61 12.65 -0.61
CA GLU A 113 2.72 11.56 0.35
C GLU A 113 3.01 10.25 -0.36
N LEU A 114 2.36 10.00 -1.50
CA LEU A 114 2.59 8.78 -2.26
C LEU A 114 3.98 8.75 -2.87
N ALA A 115 4.46 9.86 -3.40
CA ALA A 115 5.82 9.91 -3.95
C ALA A 115 6.83 9.61 -2.85
N SER A 116 6.66 10.17 -1.67
CA SER A 116 7.60 9.96 -0.57
C SER A 116 7.53 8.54 -0.03
N SER A 117 6.33 8.01 0.22
CA SER A 117 6.22 6.73 0.92
C SER A 117 6.33 5.54 -0.02
N VAL A 118 5.82 5.64 -1.23
CA VAL A 118 5.85 4.51 -2.18
C VAL A 118 7.13 4.52 -2.99
N CYS A 119 7.47 5.68 -3.55
CA CYS A 119 8.59 5.73 -4.49
C CYS A 119 9.93 5.97 -3.82
N GLN A 120 9.95 6.73 -2.74
CA GLN A 120 11.21 7.09 -2.07
C GLN A 120 11.44 6.29 -0.79
N GLY A 121 10.46 5.51 -0.35
CA GLY A 121 10.65 4.62 0.79
C GLY A 121 10.58 5.28 2.16
N THR A 122 10.02 6.47 2.26
CA THR A 122 9.88 7.17 3.53
C THR A 122 8.69 6.60 4.32
N SER A 123 8.87 6.36 5.60
CA SER A 123 7.78 5.88 6.44
C SER A 123 6.99 7.06 6.99
N ILE A 124 5.76 7.19 6.52
CA ILE A 124 4.86 8.28 6.90
C ILE A 124 3.60 7.66 7.48
N TRP A 125 3.17 8.15 8.63
CA TRP A 125 1.97 7.66 9.30
C TRP A 125 1.02 8.82 9.53
N VAL A 126 -0.08 8.84 8.79
CA VAL A 126 -1.09 9.91 8.93
C VAL A 126 -2.48 9.29 9.03
N THR A 127 -3.43 10.08 9.53
CA THR A 127 -4.84 9.72 9.52
C THR A 127 -5.42 10.01 8.14
N PRO A 128 -6.66 9.59 7.86
CA PRO A 128 -7.28 9.95 6.58
C PRO A 128 -7.38 11.45 6.33
N GLU A 129 -7.35 12.26 7.39
CA GLU A 129 -7.37 13.72 7.26
C GLU A 129 -5.98 14.31 7.07
N GLY A 130 -4.95 13.50 7.14
CA GLY A 130 -3.59 13.98 6.96
C GLY A 130 -2.89 14.39 8.23
N THR A 131 -3.50 14.17 9.38
CA THR A 131 -2.88 14.47 10.66
C THR A 131 -1.88 13.39 11.01
N PRO A 132 -0.67 13.73 11.48
CA PRO A 132 0.28 12.71 11.89
C PRO A 132 -0.29 11.80 12.96
N ARG A 133 0.04 10.52 12.88
CA ARG A 133 -0.40 9.54 13.85
C ARG A 133 0.78 8.70 14.30
N PRO A 134 0.72 8.14 15.51
CA PRO A 134 1.81 7.29 15.97
C PRO A 134 1.88 6.02 15.13
N LYS A 135 3.09 5.54 14.94
CA LYS A 135 3.29 4.25 14.31
C LYS A 135 2.64 3.19 15.19
N PRO A 136 2.00 2.16 14.61
CA PRO A 136 1.43 1.08 15.42
C PRO A 136 2.49 0.45 16.31
N LYS A 137 2.09 0.07 17.51
CA LYS A 137 3.03 -0.43 18.52
C LYS A 137 3.35 -1.90 18.40
N THR A 138 2.71 -2.61 17.49
CA THR A 138 2.97 -4.02 17.31
C THR A 138 4.43 -4.22 16.94
N PRO A 139 5.18 -5.04 17.68
CA PRO A 139 6.58 -5.23 17.35
C PRO A 139 6.76 -5.88 16.01
N ARG A 140 7.77 -5.44 15.30
CA ARG A 140 8.13 -6.02 14.02
C ARG A 140 9.56 -6.50 14.12
N HIS A 141 9.73 -7.78 13.93
CA HIS A 141 11.08 -8.32 13.97
C HIS A 141 11.62 -8.36 12.58
N LYS A 142 12.48 -7.43 12.30
CA LYS A 142 13.03 -7.34 10.99
C LYS A 142 14.31 -8.05 10.86
N GLY A 143 14.51 -8.95 11.44
CA GLY A 143 15.76 -9.69 11.20
C GLY A 143 16.41 -10.00 12.31
#